data_e8620ea110eebb32d55cc235e3f83978
#
_entry.id   e8620ea110eebb32d55cc235e3f83978
#
_cell.length_a   1.000
_cell.length_b   1.000
_cell.length_c   1.000
_cell.angle_alpha   90.00
_cell.angle_beta   90.00
_cell.angle_gamma   90.00
#
_symmetry.space_group_name_H-M   'P 1'
#
loop_
_entity.id
_entity.type
_entity.pdbx_description
1 polymer ?
#
loop_
_entity_poly.entity_id
_entity_poly.type
_entity_poly.pdbx_seq_one_letter_code
_entity_poly.pdbx_strand_id
1 'polypeptide(L)'
;RSSWVTGVQTCALPILHEGGTFLLTSTYDKDEVWQHLPALVQKQLIEKKARFYIIDAVKLGLALGLGARINMIMQTAFFKISGILPEQEAIDAIKKAIKKTYGSKGDKVVQMNYSAVDGAIANIFEVNIPESVNGHEMPPTVPEEAPAFVREVTARMMAGRGESIKVSQMPADGRWPTATTQWEKRNIAVKVSSPAGDRKSVV
;
A
#
# COMPACT_ATOMS: atom_id res chain seq x y z
N ARG A 1 -6.36 8.62 14.17
CA ARG A 1 -5.18 7.77 13.87
C ARG A 1 -5.02 7.82 12.38
N SER A 2 -4.08 8.61 11.89
CA SER A 2 -3.74 8.68 10.47
C SER A 2 -3.33 7.30 9.98
N SER A 3 -4.15 6.69 9.11
CA SER A 3 -3.71 5.52 8.38
C SER A 3 -2.66 6.00 7.38
N TRP A 4 -1.42 5.76 7.69
CA TRP A 4 -0.30 6.13 6.86
C TRP A 4 -0.37 5.35 5.56
N VAL A 5 -0.26 6.08 4.47
CA VAL A 5 0.10 5.52 3.17
C VAL A 5 1.43 4.82 3.36
N THR A 6 1.41 3.51 3.50
CA THR A 6 2.62 2.72 3.75
C THR A 6 3.54 2.74 2.53
N GLY A 7 4.84 2.50 2.73
CA GLY A 7 5.87 2.60 1.69
C GLY A 7 5.63 1.80 0.39
N VAL A 8 4.69 0.86 0.39
CA VAL A 8 4.25 0.10 -0.80
C VAL A 8 3.66 1.03 -1.88
N GLN A 9 2.98 2.09 -1.50
CA GLN A 9 2.36 3.02 -2.45
C GLN A 9 3.40 3.91 -3.14
N THR A 10 4.43 4.32 -2.43
CA THR A 10 5.54 5.09 -3.01
C THR A 10 6.43 4.26 -3.91
N CYS A 11 6.51 2.94 -3.71
CA CYS A 11 7.27 2.03 -4.59
C CYS A 11 6.58 1.75 -5.91
N ALA A 12 5.25 1.77 -5.98
CA ALA A 12 4.51 1.49 -7.21
C ALA A 12 4.50 2.68 -8.20
N LEU A 13 4.48 3.90 -7.69
CA LEU A 13 4.38 5.10 -8.54
C LEU A 13 5.57 5.34 -9.49
N PRO A 14 6.84 5.07 -9.12
CA PRO A 14 7.96 5.21 -10.04
C PRO A 14 7.83 4.34 -11.30
N ILE A 15 7.24 3.15 -11.19
CA ILE A 15 7.06 2.21 -12.30
C ILE A 15 5.77 2.45 -13.10
N LEU A 16 4.89 3.32 -12.63
CA LEU A 16 3.67 3.67 -13.33
C LEU A 16 4.02 4.42 -14.63
N HIS A 17 3.49 3.97 -15.77
CA HIS A 17 3.63 4.65 -17.05
C HIS A 17 2.74 5.90 -17.12
N GLU A 18 3.06 6.81 -18.05
CA GLU A 18 2.18 7.93 -18.38
C GLU A 18 0.80 7.41 -18.80
N GLY A 19 -0.28 8.02 -18.30
CA GLY A 19 -1.64 7.55 -18.51
C GLY A 19 -2.01 6.26 -17.77
N GLY A 20 -1.10 5.72 -16.96
CA GLY A 20 -1.33 4.50 -16.19
C GLY A 20 -2.42 4.66 -15.12
N THR A 21 -2.90 3.55 -14.60
CA THR A 21 -3.98 3.54 -13.61
C THR A 21 -3.44 3.21 -12.23
N PHE A 22 -3.77 4.04 -11.25
CA PHE A 22 -3.43 3.86 -9.85
C PHE A 22 -4.70 3.58 -9.04
N LEU A 23 -4.74 2.45 -8.35
CA LEU A 23 -5.84 2.06 -7.45
C LEU A 23 -5.35 2.05 -6.01
N LEU A 24 -6.07 2.78 -5.15
CA LEU A 24 -5.77 2.90 -3.72
C LEU A 24 -6.94 2.40 -2.88
N THR A 25 -6.68 1.56 -1.88
CA THR A 25 -7.65 1.38 -0.81
C THR A 25 -7.54 2.52 0.19
N SER A 26 -8.64 3.23 0.43
CA SER A 26 -8.68 4.43 1.26
C SER A 26 -9.97 4.48 2.08
N THR A 27 -9.85 4.99 3.30
CA THR A 27 -11.00 5.31 4.16
C THR A 27 -11.58 6.70 3.85
N TYR A 28 -10.85 7.52 3.11
CA TYR A 28 -11.31 8.83 2.64
C TYR A 28 -12.12 8.66 1.37
N ASP A 29 -13.11 9.50 1.18
CA ASP A 29 -13.90 9.52 -0.04
C ASP A 29 -13.15 10.17 -1.23
N LYS A 30 -13.78 10.17 -2.40
CA LYS A 30 -13.17 10.66 -3.64
C LYS A 30 -12.87 12.16 -3.62
N ASP A 31 -13.57 12.93 -2.80
CA ASP A 31 -13.45 14.39 -2.75
C ASP A 31 -12.40 14.82 -1.71
N GLU A 32 -12.13 13.96 -0.71
CA GLU A 32 -11.21 14.23 0.39
C GLU A 32 -9.83 13.56 0.20
N VAL A 33 -9.77 12.40 -0.45
CA VAL A 33 -8.55 11.58 -0.51
C VAL A 33 -7.33 12.35 -1.03
N TRP A 34 -7.53 13.25 -1.98
CA TRP A 34 -6.43 14.00 -2.59
C TRP A 34 -5.59 14.77 -1.56
N GLN A 35 -6.22 15.53 -0.69
CA GLN A 35 -5.53 16.33 0.34
C GLN A 35 -4.81 15.48 1.40
N HIS A 36 -5.19 14.20 1.52
CA HIS A 36 -4.55 13.26 2.44
C HIS A 36 -3.37 12.50 1.82
N LEU A 37 -3.14 12.65 0.51
CA LEU A 37 -1.98 12.08 -0.15
C LEU A 37 -0.73 12.92 0.14
N PRO A 38 0.45 12.27 0.31
CA PRO A 38 1.72 12.98 0.36
C PRO A 38 1.99 13.80 -0.90
N ALA A 39 2.62 14.96 -0.77
CA ALA A 39 2.95 15.85 -1.88
C ALA A 39 3.72 15.14 -3.01
N LEU A 40 4.65 14.24 -2.66
CA LEU A 40 5.39 13.43 -3.62
C LEU A 40 4.48 12.54 -4.46
N VAL A 41 3.48 11.91 -3.84
CA VAL A 41 2.51 11.05 -4.53
C VAL A 41 1.65 11.87 -5.47
N GLN A 42 1.14 13.02 -5.00
CA GLN A 42 0.36 13.93 -5.83
C GLN A 42 1.14 14.39 -7.06
N LYS A 43 2.40 14.83 -6.85
CA LYS A 43 3.29 15.25 -7.95
C LYS A 43 3.47 14.16 -8.99
N GLN A 44 3.75 12.93 -8.58
CA GLN A 44 3.93 11.80 -9.49
C GLN A 44 2.65 11.45 -10.27
N LEU A 45 1.48 11.52 -9.63
CA LEU A 45 0.20 11.28 -10.30
C LEU A 45 -0.10 12.35 -11.36
N ILE A 46 0.19 13.61 -11.06
CA ILE A 46 0.04 14.73 -12.00
C ILE A 46 1.01 14.57 -13.18
N GLU A 47 2.32 14.41 -12.91
CA GLU A 47 3.37 14.29 -13.93
C GLU A 47 3.10 13.14 -14.91
N LYS A 48 2.57 12.03 -14.39
CA LYS A 48 2.26 10.85 -15.20
C LYS A 48 0.86 10.89 -15.82
N LYS A 49 0.09 11.95 -15.60
CA LYS A 49 -1.31 12.05 -16.06
C LYS A 49 -2.10 10.77 -15.74
N ALA A 50 -1.90 10.25 -14.53
CA ALA A 50 -2.44 8.98 -14.11
C ALA A 50 -3.97 9.04 -14.00
N ARG A 51 -4.64 7.90 -14.17
CA ARG A 51 -6.02 7.72 -13.75
C ARG A 51 -6.02 7.21 -12.31
N PHE A 52 -6.72 7.90 -11.43
CA PHE A 52 -6.70 7.58 -10.01
C PHE A 52 -8.05 7.05 -9.54
N TYR A 53 -8.05 5.87 -8.94
CA TYR A 53 -9.24 5.21 -8.41
C TYR A 53 -9.06 4.86 -6.94
N ILE A 54 -10.15 4.91 -6.19
CA ILE A 54 -10.18 4.50 -4.79
C ILE A 54 -11.28 3.48 -4.53
N ILE A 55 -11.08 2.68 -3.49
CA ILE A 55 -12.06 1.79 -2.90
C ILE A 55 -11.78 1.65 -1.40
N ASP A 56 -12.82 1.72 -0.55
CA ASP A 56 -12.67 1.35 0.86
C ASP A 56 -12.89 -0.17 1.02
N ALA A 57 -11.88 -0.93 0.60
CA ALA A 57 -11.92 -2.39 0.63
C ALA A 57 -12.01 -2.95 2.05
N VAL A 58 -11.45 -2.26 3.04
CA VAL A 58 -11.46 -2.69 4.45
C VAL A 58 -12.85 -2.54 5.04
N LYS A 59 -13.49 -1.39 4.87
CA LYS A 59 -14.87 -1.15 5.32
C LYS A 59 -15.84 -2.14 4.68
N LEU A 60 -15.70 -2.35 3.37
CA LEU A 60 -16.52 -3.31 2.64
C LEU A 60 -16.31 -4.75 3.14
N GLY A 61 -15.06 -5.16 3.35
CA GLY A 61 -14.73 -6.48 3.89
C GLY A 61 -15.29 -6.71 5.29
N LEU A 62 -15.23 -5.72 6.16
CA LEU A 62 -15.81 -5.76 7.50
C LEU A 62 -17.34 -5.85 7.45
N ALA A 63 -17.99 -5.04 6.63
CA ALA A 63 -19.44 -5.03 6.47
C ALA A 63 -19.99 -6.37 5.96
N LEU A 64 -19.22 -7.08 5.12
CA LEU A 64 -19.61 -8.39 4.57
C LEU A 64 -19.14 -9.58 5.44
N GLY A 65 -18.54 -9.33 6.59
CA GLY A 65 -18.06 -10.38 7.50
C GLY A 65 -16.78 -11.09 7.03
N LEU A 66 -16.07 -10.54 6.05
CA LEU A 66 -14.79 -11.07 5.57
C LEU A 66 -13.59 -10.63 6.45
N GLY A 67 -13.82 -9.68 7.37
CA GLY A 67 -12.77 -9.08 8.18
C GLY A 67 -11.73 -8.35 7.31
N ALA A 68 -10.45 -8.58 7.56
CA ALA A 68 -9.36 -7.96 6.81
C ALA A 68 -9.06 -8.64 5.46
N ARG A 69 -9.87 -9.62 5.02
CA ARG A 69 -9.66 -10.35 3.77
C ARG A 69 -10.22 -9.58 2.59
N ILE A 70 -9.42 -8.68 2.06
CA ILE A 70 -9.82 -7.79 0.96
C ILE A 70 -9.39 -8.29 -0.44
N ASN A 71 -8.78 -9.48 -0.52
CA ASN A 71 -8.20 -9.99 -1.77
C ASN A 71 -9.21 -10.04 -2.92
N MET A 72 -10.41 -10.60 -2.66
CA MET A 72 -11.44 -10.71 -3.70
C MET A 72 -11.97 -9.34 -4.12
N ILE A 73 -12.09 -8.41 -3.17
CA ILE A 73 -12.50 -7.03 -3.42
C ILE A 73 -11.48 -6.33 -4.33
N MET A 74 -10.19 -6.41 -3.99
CA MET A 74 -9.13 -5.78 -4.76
C MET A 74 -8.93 -6.42 -6.13
N GLN A 75 -9.05 -7.74 -6.23
CA GLN A 75 -8.98 -8.45 -7.50
C GLN A 75 -10.15 -8.05 -8.43
N THR A 76 -11.34 -7.94 -7.90
CA THR A 76 -12.51 -7.48 -8.66
C THR A 76 -12.32 -6.05 -9.13
N ALA A 77 -11.84 -5.16 -8.25
CA ALA A 77 -11.52 -3.77 -8.60
C ALA A 77 -10.48 -3.70 -9.73
N PHE A 78 -9.43 -4.52 -9.66
CA PHE A 78 -8.42 -4.60 -10.71
C PHE A 78 -9.02 -4.98 -12.07
N PHE A 79 -9.82 -6.04 -12.15
CA PHE A 79 -10.41 -6.47 -13.41
C PHE A 79 -11.42 -5.44 -13.96
N LYS A 80 -12.20 -4.80 -13.09
CA LYS A 80 -13.12 -3.73 -13.47
C LYS A 80 -12.40 -2.55 -14.11
N ILE A 81 -11.29 -2.11 -13.53
CA ILE A 81 -10.57 -0.91 -13.95
C ILE A 81 -9.65 -1.19 -15.15
N SER A 82 -9.02 -2.37 -15.19
CA SER A 82 -8.03 -2.71 -16.21
C SER A 82 -8.64 -2.92 -17.59
N GLY A 83 -9.91 -3.33 -17.66
CA GLY A 83 -10.59 -3.62 -18.92
C GLY A 83 -9.95 -4.74 -19.75
N ILE A 84 -9.11 -5.59 -19.15
CA ILE A 84 -8.44 -6.72 -19.84
C ILE A 84 -9.47 -7.74 -20.35
N LEU A 85 -10.58 -7.89 -19.63
CA LEU A 85 -11.71 -8.73 -20.02
C LEU A 85 -13.00 -7.90 -20.01
N PRO A 86 -14.02 -8.28 -20.80
CA PRO A 86 -15.36 -7.73 -20.62
C PRO A 86 -15.82 -7.90 -19.17
N GLU A 87 -16.46 -6.90 -18.59
CA GLU A 87 -16.79 -6.86 -17.16
C GLU A 87 -17.55 -8.12 -16.70
N GLN A 88 -18.56 -8.52 -17.44
CA GLN A 88 -19.36 -9.70 -17.07
C GLN A 88 -18.55 -11.00 -17.10
N GLU A 89 -17.68 -11.15 -18.10
CA GLU A 89 -16.81 -12.33 -18.22
C GLU A 89 -15.81 -12.40 -17.05
N ALA A 90 -15.24 -11.26 -16.66
CA ALA A 90 -14.35 -11.17 -15.50
C ALA A 90 -15.07 -11.55 -14.20
N ILE A 91 -16.29 -11.03 -13.99
CA ILE A 91 -17.13 -11.34 -12.83
C ILE A 91 -17.45 -12.82 -12.75
N ASP A 92 -17.88 -13.41 -13.86
CA ASP A 92 -18.23 -14.83 -13.93
C ASP A 92 -17.02 -15.73 -13.66
N ALA A 93 -15.87 -15.38 -14.22
CA ALA A 93 -14.62 -16.08 -13.97
C ALA A 93 -14.19 -16.00 -12.49
N ILE A 94 -14.31 -14.81 -11.85
CA ILE A 94 -14.03 -14.63 -10.43
C ILE A 94 -15.00 -15.45 -9.57
N LYS A 95 -16.30 -15.38 -9.85
CA LYS A 95 -17.33 -16.15 -9.12
C LYS A 95 -17.10 -17.67 -9.26
N LYS A 96 -16.73 -18.15 -10.45
CA LYS A 96 -16.36 -19.54 -10.68
C LYS A 96 -15.11 -19.96 -9.87
N ALA A 97 -14.10 -19.11 -9.82
CA ALA A 97 -12.89 -19.34 -9.01
C ALA A 97 -13.20 -19.37 -7.51
N ILE A 98 -14.05 -18.46 -7.02
CA ILE A 98 -14.54 -18.45 -5.64
C ILE A 98 -15.23 -19.77 -5.29
N LYS A 99 -16.14 -20.24 -6.12
CA LYS A 99 -16.85 -21.50 -5.90
C LYS A 99 -15.87 -22.69 -5.84
N LYS A 100 -14.88 -22.72 -6.73
CA LYS A 100 -13.83 -23.76 -6.73
C LYS A 100 -12.97 -23.72 -5.45
N THR A 101 -12.60 -22.52 -5.00
CA THR A 101 -11.67 -22.33 -3.87
C THR A 101 -12.35 -22.48 -2.51
N TYR A 102 -13.56 -21.96 -2.39
CA TYR A 102 -14.26 -21.86 -1.10
C TYR A 102 -15.47 -22.79 -0.98
N GLY A 103 -15.84 -23.54 -2.02
CA GLY A 103 -17.00 -24.44 -1.99
C GLY A 103 -16.94 -25.49 -0.87
N SER A 104 -15.75 -26.02 -0.57
CA SER A 104 -15.54 -26.96 0.55
C SER A 104 -15.72 -26.33 1.94
N LYS A 105 -15.71 -24.98 2.05
CA LYS A 105 -15.90 -24.25 3.30
C LYS A 105 -17.38 -23.92 3.59
N GLY A 106 -18.29 -24.32 2.71
CA GLY A 106 -19.72 -24.13 2.83
C GLY A 106 -20.27 -22.94 2.05
N ASP A 107 -21.54 -23.01 1.70
CA ASP A 107 -22.22 -22.03 0.84
C ASP A 107 -22.22 -20.62 1.43
N LYS A 108 -22.28 -20.48 2.75
CA LYS A 108 -22.21 -19.16 3.41
C LYS A 108 -20.93 -18.41 3.05
N VAL A 109 -19.77 -19.10 3.03
CA VAL A 109 -18.50 -18.48 2.69
C VAL A 109 -18.46 -18.11 1.21
N VAL A 110 -19.01 -18.93 0.34
CA VAL A 110 -19.12 -18.65 -1.09
C VAL A 110 -19.99 -17.39 -1.33
N GLN A 111 -21.15 -17.31 -0.70
CA GLN A 111 -22.05 -16.16 -0.83
C GLN A 111 -21.44 -14.87 -0.30
N MET A 112 -20.74 -14.91 0.81
CA MET A 112 -20.01 -13.74 1.34
C MET A 112 -18.99 -13.20 0.33
N ASN A 113 -18.27 -14.09 -0.35
CA ASN A 113 -17.31 -13.68 -1.37
C ASN A 113 -18.00 -13.20 -2.67
N TYR A 114 -19.14 -13.76 -3.05
CA TYR A 114 -19.94 -13.21 -4.16
C TYR A 114 -20.42 -11.80 -3.86
N SER A 115 -20.97 -11.57 -2.67
CA SER A 115 -21.36 -10.23 -2.23
C SER A 115 -20.18 -9.24 -2.22
N ALA A 116 -18.96 -9.72 -1.94
CA ALA A 116 -17.78 -8.90 -2.00
C ALA A 116 -17.41 -8.48 -3.43
N VAL A 117 -17.60 -9.36 -4.41
CA VAL A 117 -17.42 -9.04 -5.84
C VAL A 117 -18.44 -7.98 -6.27
N ASP A 118 -19.71 -8.20 -5.98
CA ASP A 118 -20.77 -7.27 -6.37
C ASP A 118 -20.63 -5.91 -5.65
N GLY A 119 -20.27 -5.94 -4.36
CA GLY A 119 -20.00 -4.75 -3.57
C GLY A 119 -18.75 -3.97 -4.04
N ALA A 120 -17.71 -4.66 -4.50
CA ALA A 120 -16.51 -4.01 -5.02
C ALA A 120 -16.83 -3.16 -6.25
N ILE A 121 -17.61 -3.70 -7.18
CA ILE A 121 -17.99 -2.99 -8.42
C ILE A 121 -18.72 -1.68 -8.12
N ALA A 122 -19.61 -1.69 -7.13
CA ALA A 122 -20.41 -0.54 -6.74
C ALA A 122 -19.63 0.53 -5.94
N ASN A 123 -18.47 0.18 -5.39
CA ASN A 123 -17.73 1.04 -4.46
C ASN A 123 -16.34 1.46 -5.00
N ILE A 124 -16.11 1.36 -6.30
CA ILE A 124 -14.94 1.92 -6.96
C ILE A 124 -15.29 3.32 -7.44
N PHE A 125 -14.47 4.30 -7.05
CA PHE A 125 -14.66 5.69 -7.45
C PHE A 125 -13.42 6.22 -8.15
N GLU A 126 -13.62 6.93 -9.25
CA GLU A 126 -12.58 7.70 -9.90
C GLU A 126 -12.40 9.02 -9.16
N VAL A 127 -11.15 9.39 -8.93
CA VAL A 127 -10.76 10.62 -8.24
C VAL A 127 -10.26 11.60 -9.28
N ASN A 128 -10.81 12.80 -9.27
CA ASN A 128 -10.30 13.88 -10.10
C ASN A 128 -8.94 14.33 -9.55
N ILE A 129 -7.91 14.35 -10.41
CA ILE A 129 -6.58 14.81 -10.06
C ILE A 129 -6.47 16.30 -10.34
N PRO A 130 -6.35 17.16 -9.30
CA PRO A 130 -6.12 18.58 -9.49
C PRO A 130 -4.75 18.86 -10.11
N GLU A 131 -4.58 20.01 -10.73
CA GLU A 131 -3.28 20.44 -11.28
C GLU A 131 -2.30 20.91 -10.19
N SER A 132 -2.78 21.17 -8.99
CA SER A 132 -1.98 21.69 -7.87
C SER A 132 -1.65 20.63 -6.83
N VAL A 133 -0.44 20.69 -6.30
CA VAL A 133 0.02 19.88 -5.19
C VAL A 133 -0.29 20.61 -3.88
N ASN A 134 -1.08 20.01 -3.00
CA ASN A 134 -1.46 20.55 -1.69
C ASN A 134 -1.27 19.55 -0.55
N GLY A 135 -0.66 18.40 -0.83
CA GLY A 135 -0.38 17.36 0.15
C GLY A 135 0.73 17.74 1.12
N HIS A 136 0.83 17.00 2.20
CA HIS A 136 1.87 17.18 3.20
C HIS A 136 3.19 16.54 2.75
N GLU A 137 4.31 17.08 3.22
CA GLU A 137 5.60 16.43 3.05
C GLU A 137 5.68 15.19 3.97
N MET A 138 6.25 14.13 3.44
CA MET A 138 6.51 12.94 4.26
C MET A 138 7.67 13.24 5.23
N PRO A 139 7.54 12.83 6.50
CA PRO A 139 8.66 12.94 7.42
C PRO A 139 9.88 12.14 6.91
N PRO A 140 11.10 12.53 7.28
CA PRO A 140 12.29 11.80 6.89
C PRO A 140 12.21 10.35 7.36
N THR A 141 12.77 9.44 6.58
CA THR A 141 12.72 7.99 6.81
C THR A 141 13.43 7.58 8.10
N VAL A 142 14.47 8.35 8.45
CA VAL A 142 15.23 8.21 9.69
C VAL A 142 15.43 9.58 10.31
N PRO A 143 15.63 9.69 11.63
CA PRO A 143 15.85 10.97 12.30
C PRO A 143 17.19 11.59 11.89
N GLU A 144 17.32 12.91 12.07
CA GLU A 144 18.50 13.67 11.62
C GLU A 144 19.78 13.29 12.38
N GLU A 145 19.65 12.85 13.63
CA GLU A 145 20.76 12.37 14.48
C GLU A 145 21.32 11.01 14.06
N ALA A 146 20.69 10.33 13.10
CA ALA A 146 21.18 9.06 12.59
C ALA A 146 22.56 9.24 11.91
N PRO A 147 23.46 8.23 11.99
CA PRO A 147 24.76 8.26 11.32
C PRO A 147 24.65 8.56 9.82
N ALA A 148 25.66 9.18 9.24
CA ALA A 148 25.66 9.57 7.82
C ALA A 148 25.33 8.40 6.89
N PHE A 149 25.92 7.24 7.10
CA PHE A 149 25.61 6.04 6.31
C PHE A 149 24.12 5.66 6.38
N VAL A 150 23.53 5.74 7.55
CA VAL A 150 22.10 5.45 7.73
C VAL A 150 21.23 6.46 6.97
N ARG A 151 21.55 7.74 7.04
CA ARG A 151 20.81 8.80 6.34
C ARG A 151 20.97 8.72 4.81
N GLU A 152 22.17 8.41 4.33
CA GLU A 152 22.49 8.45 2.91
C GLU A 152 22.21 7.13 2.18
N VAL A 153 22.33 6.00 2.85
CA VAL A 153 22.16 4.67 2.26
C VAL A 153 20.90 4.00 2.79
N THR A 154 20.87 3.67 4.08
CA THR A 154 19.74 2.90 4.67
C THR A 154 18.40 3.61 4.48
N ALA A 155 18.34 4.92 4.73
CA ALA A 155 17.13 5.71 4.57
C ALA A 155 16.59 5.71 3.13
N ARG A 156 17.48 5.75 2.13
CA ARG A 156 17.09 5.67 0.71
C ARG A 156 16.55 4.27 0.37
N MET A 157 17.16 3.22 0.86
CA MET A 157 16.68 1.85 0.69
C MET A 157 15.29 1.67 1.32
N MET A 158 15.10 2.17 2.56
CA MET A 158 13.81 2.15 3.25
C MET A 158 12.73 2.97 2.54
N ALA A 159 13.11 4.02 1.84
CA ALA A 159 12.21 4.85 1.02
C ALA A 159 11.91 4.23 -0.37
N GLY A 160 12.42 3.03 -0.68
CA GLY A 160 12.25 2.39 -1.99
C GLY A 160 13.00 3.10 -3.12
N ARG A 161 14.10 3.81 -2.79
CA ARG A 161 14.94 4.57 -3.73
C ARG A 161 16.38 4.07 -3.76
N GLY A 162 16.56 2.76 -3.60
CA GLY A 162 17.88 2.12 -3.61
C GLY A 162 18.65 2.33 -4.91
N GLU A 163 17.97 2.49 -6.03
CA GLU A 163 18.55 2.77 -7.35
C GLU A 163 19.32 4.12 -7.40
N SER A 164 19.01 5.04 -6.50
CA SER A 164 19.67 6.35 -6.41
C SER A 164 21.00 6.30 -5.62
N ILE A 165 21.33 5.14 -5.03
CA ILE A 165 22.53 4.97 -4.22
C ILE A 165 23.72 4.69 -5.15
N LYS A 166 24.75 5.53 -5.07
CA LYS A 166 25.98 5.32 -5.82
C LYS A 166 26.85 4.25 -5.15
N VAL A 167 27.56 3.45 -5.95
CA VAL A 167 28.50 2.44 -5.43
C VAL A 167 29.52 3.05 -4.46
N SER A 168 29.96 4.28 -4.73
CA SER A 168 30.90 5.01 -3.85
C SER A 168 30.35 5.37 -2.46
N GLN A 169 29.05 5.24 -2.23
CA GLN A 169 28.42 5.45 -0.92
C GLN A 169 28.41 4.16 -0.08
N MET A 170 28.73 3.03 -0.71
CA MET A 170 28.87 1.75 0.00
C MET A 170 30.24 1.66 0.67
N PRO A 171 30.37 0.93 1.80
CA PRO A 171 31.65 0.75 2.48
C PRO A 171 32.68 0.10 1.54
N ALA A 172 33.89 0.68 1.46
CA ALA A 172 34.94 0.20 0.55
C ALA A 172 35.44 -1.21 0.90
N ASP A 173 35.30 -1.62 2.16
CA ASP A 173 35.67 -2.96 2.64
C ASP A 173 34.55 -4.00 2.47
N GLY A 174 33.40 -3.59 1.90
CA GLY A 174 32.21 -4.44 1.70
C GLY A 174 31.48 -4.82 2.99
N ARG A 175 31.84 -4.25 4.14
CA ARG A 175 31.20 -4.55 5.41
C ARG A 175 30.08 -3.56 5.72
N TRP A 176 28.89 -4.08 5.97
CA TRP A 176 27.79 -3.27 6.44
C TRP A 176 28.04 -2.75 7.85
N PRO A 177 27.88 -1.44 8.13
CA PRO A 177 28.09 -0.89 9.46
C PRO A 177 27.18 -1.57 10.50
N THR A 178 27.71 -1.84 11.67
CA THR A 178 26.97 -2.44 12.78
C THR A 178 25.95 -1.48 13.38
N ALA A 179 24.94 -2.02 14.06
CA ALA A 179 23.90 -1.25 14.79
C ALA A 179 23.03 -0.32 13.92
N THR A 180 22.99 -0.51 12.59
CA THR A 180 22.11 0.26 11.71
C THR A 180 20.64 -0.07 11.90
N THR A 181 20.30 -1.30 12.30
CA THR A 181 18.93 -1.79 12.49
C THR A 181 18.14 -1.03 13.55
N GLN A 182 18.78 -0.39 14.52
CA GLN A 182 18.09 0.46 15.49
C GLN A 182 17.37 1.66 14.84
N TRP A 183 17.81 2.08 13.65
CA TRP A 183 17.25 3.18 12.88
C TRP A 183 16.18 2.74 11.88
N GLU A 184 16.05 1.44 11.63
CA GLU A 184 15.10 0.88 10.68
C GLU A 184 13.72 0.66 11.28
N LYS A 185 13.63 0.56 12.59
CA LYS A 185 12.37 0.33 13.32
C LYS A 185 11.64 1.64 13.61
N ARG A 186 10.35 1.67 13.23
CA ARG A 186 9.49 2.83 13.48
C ARG A 186 8.38 2.43 14.43
N ASN A 187 8.49 2.82 15.71
CA ASN A 187 7.42 2.66 16.71
C ASN A 187 6.74 1.28 16.67
N ILE A 188 7.52 0.22 16.54
CA ILE A 188 7.00 -1.15 16.46
C ILE A 188 6.39 -1.57 17.81
N ALA A 189 6.95 -1.07 18.91
CA ALA A 189 6.41 -1.28 20.24
C ALA A 189 6.53 0.00 21.09
N VAL A 190 5.43 0.35 21.76
CA VAL A 190 5.39 1.48 22.72
C VAL A 190 5.99 1.05 24.07
N LYS A 191 5.95 -0.23 24.39
CA LYS A 191 6.56 -0.82 25.59
C LYS A 191 7.37 -2.03 25.18
N VAL A 192 8.64 -2.03 25.57
CA VAL A 192 9.54 -3.17 25.43
C VAL A 192 9.72 -3.75 26.83
N SER A 193 9.51 -5.05 27.01
CA SER A 193 9.80 -5.70 28.29
C SER A 193 11.30 -5.59 28.59
N SER A 194 11.62 -5.10 29.79
CA SER A 194 13.01 -5.03 30.23
C SER A 194 13.59 -6.44 30.34
N PRO A 195 14.84 -6.66 29.92
CA PRO A 195 15.45 -8.00 29.92
C PRO A 195 15.86 -8.49 31.33
N ALA A 196 15.47 -7.80 32.39
CA ALA A 196 15.69 -8.28 33.73
C ALA A 196 14.81 -9.49 34.04
N GLY A 197 15.21 -10.66 33.55
CA GLY A 197 14.67 -11.95 33.96
C GLY A 197 14.14 -12.88 32.88
N ASP A 198 13.96 -12.47 31.63
CA ASP A 198 13.48 -13.38 30.60
C ASP A 198 14.27 -13.24 29.29
N ARG A 199 15.08 -14.25 28.98
CA ARG A 199 15.92 -14.31 27.76
C ARG A 199 15.10 -14.61 26.49
N LYS A 200 13.77 -14.62 26.54
CA LYS A 200 12.90 -15.00 25.41
C LYS A 200 12.28 -13.83 24.66
N SER A 201 12.56 -12.60 25.04
CA SER A 201 12.01 -11.42 24.38
C SER A 201 13.11 -10.49 23.87
N VAL A 202 13.91 -10.98 22.94
CA VAL A 202 14.73 -10.13 22.09
C VAL A 202 14.13 -10.17 20.70
N VAL A 203 13.46 -9.11 20.33
CA VAL A 203 13.17 -8.77 18.96
C VAL A 203 13.76 -7.42 18.66
#